data_04a06bb1d11aafd10b751715b040dcc8
#
_entry.id   04a06bb1d11aafd10b751715b040dcc8
#
_cell.length_a   1.000
_cell.length_b   1.000
_cell.length_c   1.000
_cell.angle_alpha   90.00
_cell.angle_beta   90.00
_cell.angle_gamma   90.00
#
_symmetry.space_group_name_H-M   'P 1'
#
loop_
_entity.id
_entity.type
_entity.pdbx_description
1 polymer ?
#
loop_
_entity_poly.entity_id
_entity_poly.type
_entity_poly.pdbx_seq_one_letter_code
_entity_poly.pdbx_strand_id
1 'polypeptide(L)' 'MKPMEFTAEIKQVTAKKLASLDISYNVLLNTDDSTVLALGALDGDTMIKVTVEVME' A
#
# COMPACT_ATOMS: atom_id res chain seq x y z
N MET A 1 -5.26 -8.75 -17.23
CA MET A 1 -5.42 -7.43 -16.62
C MET A 1 -4.06 -6.81 -16.40
N LYS A 2 -3.88 -5.58 -16.84
CA LYS A 2 -2.59 -4.91 -16.64
C LYS A 2 -2.43 -4.47 -15.19
N PRO A 3 -1.23 -4.62 -14.61
CA PRO A 3 -1.00 -4.12 -13.27
C PRO A 3 -1.08 -2.58 -13.24
N MET A 4 -1.54 -2.07 -12.10
CA MET A 4 -1.55 -0.64 -11.88
C MET A 4 -0.18 -0.20 -11.39
N GLU A 5 0.33 0.88 -11.94
CA GLU A 5 1.61 1.45 -11.52
C GLU A 5 1.46 2.93 -11.23
N PHE A 6 2.12 3.39 -10.17
CA PHE A 6 2.18 4.79 -9.83
C PHE A 6 3.42 5.06 -9.01
N THR A 7 3.87 6.31 -9.00
CA THR A 7 4.98 6.70 -8.14
C THR A 7 4.45 7.33 -6.87
N ALA A 8 5.11 7.04 -5.76
CA ALA A 8 4.68 7.53 -4.46
C ALA A 8 5.88 7.71 -3.54
N GLU A 9 5.69 8.54 -2.53
CA GLU A 9 6.68 8.77 -1.50
C GLU A 9 6.29 8.00 -0.24
N ILE A 10 7.24 7.30 0.37
CA ILE A 10 6.98 6.60 1.62
C ILE A 10 6.99 7.61 2.76
N LYS A 11 5.87 7.75 3.45
CA LYS A 11 5.76 8.70 4.55
C LYS A 11 5.98 8.04 5.91
N GLN A 12 5.52 6.81 6.07
CA GLN A 12 5.62 6.14 7.35
C GLN A 12 5.49 4.63 7.17
N VAL A 13 6.30 3.90 7.94
CA VAL A 13 6.17 2.45 8.05
C VAL A 13 6.07 2.14 9.53
N THR A 14 5.00 1.47 9.93
CA THR A 14 4.78 1.13 11.33
C THR A 14 4.52 -0.35 11.49
N ALA A 15 4.92 -0.89 12.64
CA ALA A 15 4.64 -2.26 13.03
C ALA A 15 3.82 -2.23 14.31
N LYS A 16 2.75 -3.02 14.36
CA LYS A 16 1.88 -3.10 15.53
C LYS A 16 1.75 -4.56 15.94
N LYS A 17 2.03 -4.82 17.22
CA LYS A 17 1.87 -6.16 17.77
C LYS A 17 0.39 -6.38 18.14
N LEU A 18 -0.16 -7.47 17.65
CA LEU A 18 -1.55 -7.83 17.91
C LEU A 18 -1.64 -8.74 19.13
N ALA A 19 -2.84 -8.83 19.70
CA ALA A 19 -3.07 -9.66 20.88
C ALA A 19 -2.82 -11.15 20.62
N SER A 20 -2.89 -11.58 19.37
CA SER A 20 -2.65 -12.96 18.95
C SER A 20 -1.17 -13.28 18.73
N LEU A 21 -0.27 -12.39 19.13
CA LEU A 21 1.18 -12.47 18.94
C LEU A 21 1.63 -12.24 17.48
N ASP A 22 0.69 -12.00 16.58
CA ASP A 22 0.99 -11.61 15.21
C ASP A 22 1.44 -10.16 15.17
N ILE A 23 2.19 -9.80 14.14
CA ILE A 23 2.61 -8.43 13.92
C ILE A 23 1.96 -7.92 12.63
N SER A 24 1.29 -6.78 12.73
CA SER A 24 0.69 -6.12 11.58
C SER A 24 1.58 -4.95 11.17
N TYR A 25 1.81 -4.82 9.87
CA TYR A 25 2.63 -3.74 9.33
C TYR A 25 1.78 -2.81 8.50
N ASN A 26 1.95 -1.51 8.71
CA ASN A 26 1.22 -0.50 7.96
C ASN A 26 2.22 0.37 7.21
N VAL A 27 1.94 0.61 5.94
CA VAL A 27 2.76 1.48 5.09
C VAL A 27 1.90 2.63 4.60
N LEU A 28 2.33 3.85 4.88
CA LEU A 28 1.65 5.06 4.43
C LEU A 28 2.43 5.66 3.27
N LEU A 29 1.75 5.80 2.15
CA LEU A 29 2.31 6.37 0.94
C LEU A 29 1.60 7.68 0.60
N ASN A 30 2.34 8.62 0.02
CA ASN A 30 1.78 9.85 -0.50
C ASN A 30 2.06 9.93 -1.99
N THR A 31 1.04 10.21 -2.78
CA THR A 31 1.18 10.32 -4.22
C THR A 31 0.21 11.37 -4.75
N ASP A 32 0.61 12.00 -5.85
CA ASP A 32 -0.27 12.92 -6.57
C ASP A 32 -0.86 12.27 -7.83
N ASP A 33 -0.64 10.98 -8.02
CA ASP A 33 -1.17 10.25 -9.16
C ASP A 33 -2.61 9.79 -8.86
N SER A 34 -3.56 10.35 -9.60
CA SER A 34 -4.97 10.05 -9.39
C SER A 34 -5.34 8.61 -9.73
N THR A 35 -4.46 7.87 -10.39
CA THR A 35 -4.69 6.46 -10.71
C THR A 35 -4.98 5.64 -9.45
N VAL A 36 -4.41 6.06 -8.30
CA VAL A 36 -4.61 5.33 -7.05
C VAL A 36 -6.06 5.35 -6.57
N LEU A 37 -6.88 6.25 -7.10
CA LEU A 37 -8.29 6.28 -6.74
C LEU A 37 -9.00 4.98 -7.11
N ALA A 38 -8.49 4.26 -8.10
CA ALA A 38 -9.04 2.97 -8.47
C ALA A 38 -8.92 1.93 -7.35
N LEU A 39 -7.95 2.10 -6.45
CA LEU A 39 -7.79 1.22 -5.31
C LEU A 39 -8.95 1.39 -4.31
N GLY A 40 -9.51 2.59 -4.24
CA GLY A 40 -10.64 2.85 -3.36
C GLY A 40 -11.93 2.18 -3.80
N ALA A 41 -11.98 1.70 -5.05
CA ALA A 41 -13.14 0.95 -5.56
C ALA A 41 -13.10 -0.52 -5.16
N LEU A 42 -11.98 -0.99 -4.60
CA LEU A 42 -11.84 -2.37 -4.15
C LEU A 42 -12.48 -2.53 -2.77
N ASP A 43 -12.98 -3.73 -2.49
CA ASP A 43 -13.49 -4.04 -1.17
C ASP A 43 -12.37 -3.99 -0.14
N GLY A 44 -12.71 -3.63 1.11
CA GLY A 44 -11.70 -3.44 2.15
C GLY A 44 -10.88 -4.68 2.48
N ASP A 45 -11.38 -5.87 2.17
CA ASP A 45 -10.69 -7.13 2.43
C ASP A 45 -10.00 -7.69 1.19
N THR A 46 -9.95 -6.92 0.11
CA THR A 46 -9.30 -7.36 -1.12
C THR A 46 -7.79 -7.49 -0.92
N MET A 47 -7.27 -8.66 -1.26
CA MET A 47 -5.83 -8.91 -1.21
C MET A 47 -5.19 -8.44 -2.50
N ILE A 48 -4.14 -7.67 -2.39
CA ILE A 48 -3.40 -7.18 -3.55
C ILE A 48 -1.92 -7.54 -3.41
N LYS A 49 -1.23 -7.60 -4.54
CA LYS A 49 0.22 -7.79 -4.56
C LYS A 49 0.86 -6.44 -4.79
N VAL A 50 1.78 -6.08 -3.90
CA VAL A 50 2.50 -4.81 -3.99
C VAL A 50 3.97 -5.08 -4.29
N THR A 51 4.47 -4.44 -5.34
CA THR A 51 5.89 -4.53 -5.72
C THR A 51 6.50 -3.14 -5.59
N VAL A 52 7.65 -3.06 -4.93
CA VAL A 52 8.33 -1.79 -4.69
C VAL A 52 9.60 -1.72 -5.52
N GLU A 53 9.76 -0.60 -6.23
CA GLU A 53 10.97 -0.31 -6.99
C GLU A 53 11.47 1.06 -6.55
N VAL A 54 12.72 1.10 -6.07
CA VAL A 54 13.32 2.34 -5.59
C VAL A 54 13.76 3.19 -6.78
N MET A 55 13.31 4.44 -6.79
CA MET A 55 13.68 5.40 -7.82
C MET A 55 14.73 6.35 -7.27
N GLU A 56 15.88 6.38 -7.92
CA GLU A 56 16.99 7.25 -7.54
C GLU A 56 17.32 8.27 -8.62
#